data_8b26da23c94034573258bdfb557d308d
#
_entry.id   8b26da23c94034573258bdfb557d308d
#
_cell.length_a   1.000
_cell.length_b   1.000
_cell.length_c   1.000
_cell.angle_alpha   90.00
_cell.angle_beta   90.00
_cell.angle_gamma   90.00
#
_symmetry.space_group_name_H-M   'P 1'
#
loop_
_entity.id
_entity.type
_entity.pdbx_description
1 polymer ?
#
loop_
_entity_poly.entity_id
_entity_poly.type
_entity_poly.pdbx_seq_one_letter_code
_entity_poly.pdbx_strand_id
1 'polypeptide(L)'
;MKKILVMVAAFCAAGFGAWAQDDENSGLECTSIVVGRLASTDGSVMTSHTCDGTSHTWVNIVPAKDHKPGSVTPIRKNWRKTKFVTDTAGIKIVGEIPQVAHTYSYVNTGYPSLNEKQVGIGETTFTGPDTLINHDAPLVIEELCRLALERSATAREAVKVMGSLAEEYGYGDGGECLTVSDPKEVWQFEIVGVGKHKLGAAWAAQRIPDEHVGISANIPRIGKIDRSDTENFMASDNLEQVAIDNGLWDGKGDFVFWKVIVCSYAQGRNYREREFRVFDLLAPSLGLKYGMEDFPFSVKPDSLVDVRKVMALLRDTYEGTEWDTCKNWTIDVPEKNGVPAHKEMSPLANPWLTTPMRNTLNSIAPGVIDFRRTLAVAWCSYSTVIQSRSWLPDGIGGVCWYAVDNPAQSPRIPIFCGSTKLPAAFEKCGQKEYYPNSVLWEFRRANKLATLSWQKTKKEFTDNVLEMETMAFEGLPELEAEYSKATPRKRARLLNAYTAEIHDKCAARWKELEAKYWSMFGRGF
;
A
#
# COMPACT_ATOMS: atom_id res chain seq x y z
N MET A 1 -26.95 43.98 -16.84
CA MET A 1 -26.66 42.73 -17.55
C MET A 1 -25.17 42.38 -17.71
N LYS A 2 -24.27 43.32 -18.01
CA LYS A 2 -22.81 43.00 -18.15
C LYS A 2 -22.11 42.57 -16.86
N LYS A 3 -22.54 43.01 -15.67
CA LYS A 3 -21.92 42.65 -14.38
C LYS A 3 -22.30 41.23 -13.90
N ILE A 4 -23.46 40.70 -14.29
CA ILE A 4 -23.90 39.35 -13.95
C ILE A 4 -23.17 38.30 -14.81
N LEU A 5 -22.88 38.63 -16.05
CA LEU A 5 -22.12 37.71 -16.96
C LEU A 5 -20.67 37.50 -16.54
N VAL A 6 -20.04 38.52 -15.94
CA VAL A 6 -18.66 38.42 -15.42
C VAL A 6 -18.58 37.57 -14.14
N MET A 7 -19.62 37.61 -13.29
CA MET A 7 -19.66 36.74 -12.09
C MET A 7 -19.90 35.27 -12.43
N VAL A 8 -20.69 34.95 -13.42
CA VAL A 8 -20.92 33.55 -13.85
C VAL A 8 -19.67 32.96 -14.51
N ALA A 9 -18.93 33.76 -15.31
CA ALA A 9 -17.67 33.31 -15.91
C ALA A 9 -16.55 33.11 -14.86
N ALA A 10 -16.50 33.94 -13.80
CA ALA A 10 -15.55 33.76 -12.70
C ALA A 10 -15.87 32.54 -11.82
N PHE A 11 -17.16 32.20 -11.64
CA PHE A 11 -17.56 31.00 -10.90
C PHE A 11 -17.28 29.70 -11.67
N CYS A 12 -17.41 29.69 -13.00
CA CYS A 12 -17.06 28.53 -13.82
C CYS A 12 -15.54 28.32 -13.93
N ALA A 13 -14.72 29.38 -13.93
CA ALA A 13 -13.27 29.27 -13.98
C ALA A 13 -12.65 28.84 -12.63
N ALA A 14 -13.26 29.24 -11.50
CA ALA A 14 -12.85 28.80 -10.17
C ALA A 14 -13.23 27.35 -9.85
N GLY A 15 -14.32 26.83 -10.45
CA GLY A 15 -14.81 25.46 -10.21
C GLY A 15 -13.97 24.38 -10.88
N PHE A 16 -13.31 24.67 -12.00
CA PHE A 16 -12.46 23.69 -12.70
C PHE A 16 -11.03 23.57 -12.13
N GLY A 17 -10.53 24.61 -11.43
CA GLY A 17 -9.22 24.58 -10.79
C GLY A 17 -9.19 23.82 -9.44
N ALA A 18 -10.31 23.77 -8.72
CA ALA A 18 -10.39 23.11 -7.41
C ALA A 18 -10.44 21.57 -7.49
N TRP A 19 -10.88 21.02 -8.62
CA TRP A 19 -10.97 19.54 -8.78
C TRP A 19 -9.61 18.89 -9.06
N ALA A 20 -8.62 19.66 -9.50
CA ALA A 20 -7.26 19.17 -9.79
C ALA A 20 -6.29 19.34 -8.61
N GLN A 21 -6.63 20.17 -7.62
CA GLN A 21 -5.72 20.51 -6.53
C GLN A 21 -5.86 19.61 -5.30
N ASP A 22 -7.01 18.97 -5.11
CA ASP A 22 -7.21 18.02 -3.99
C ASP A 22 -6.51 16.66 -4.21
N ASP A 23 -6.22 16.27 -5.46
CA ASP A 23 -5.54 15.01 -5.78
C ASP A 23 -4.01 15.05 -5.59
N GLU A 24 -3.39 16.24 -5.58
CA GLU A 24 -1.93 16.34 -5.42
C GLU A 24 -1.47 16.24 -3.97
N ASN A 25 -2.30 16.58 -2.99
CA ASN A 25 -1.96 16.50 -1.56
C ASN A 25 -2.44 15.21 -0.86
N SER A 26 -3.31 14.42 -1.48
CA SER A 26 -3.75 13.12 -0.93
C SER A 26 -2.76 11.97 -1.17
N GLY A 27 -1.62 12.24 -1.79
CA GLY A 27 -0.74 11.26 -2.40
C GLY A 27 0.28 10.57 -1.48
N LEU A 28 0.20 10.67 -0.16
CA LEU A 28 1.25 10.20 0.75
C LEU A 28 0.74 9.30 1.89
N GLU A 29 -0.40 8.64 1.73
CA GLU A 29 -1.01 7.88 2.82
C GLU A 29 -1.15 6.39 2.48
N CYS A 30 -0.09 5.62 2.68
CA CYS A 30 -0.05 4.17 2.48
C CYS A 30 -0.37 3.41 3.78
N THR A 31 -0.61 2.10 3.70
CA THR A 31 -0.77 1.21 4.85
C THR A 31 -0.06 -0.11 4.57
N SER A 32 0.76 -0.57 5.52
CA SER A 32 1.38 -1.89 5.51
C SER A 32 1.01 -2.66 6.78
N ILE A 33 0.53 -3.88 6.63
CA ILE A 33 0.25 -4.81 7.73
C ILE A 33 1.23 -5.98 7.58
N VAL A 34 1.81 -6.40 8.68
CA VAL A 34 2.78 -7.49 8.73
C VAL A 34 2.35 -8.59 9.70
N VAL A 35 2.71 -9.82 9.38
CA VAL A 35 2.38 -11.00 10.19
C VAL A 35 3.61 -11.88 10.31
N GLY A 36 4.05 -12.13 11.54
CA GLY A 36 5.12 -13.07 11.86
C GLY A 36 4.67 -14.52 11.64
N ARG A 37 5.63 -15.42 11.40
CA ARG A 37 5.34 -16.81 11.00
C ARG A 37 4.51 -17.61 12.01
N LEU A 38 4.64 -17.35 13.32
CA LEU A 38 3.88 -18.02 14.37
C LEU A 38 2.56 -17.31 14.70
N ALA A 39 2.35 -16.11 14.16
CA ALA A 39 1.06 -15.41 14.19
C ALA A 39 0.17 -15.80 13.02
N SER A 40 0.71 -16.48 11.99
CA SER A 40 -0.06 -16.92 10.82
C SER A 40 -0.63 -18.34 10.99
N THR A 41 -1.74 -18.63 10.30
CA THR A 41 -2.43 -19.92 10.37
C THR A 41 -1.66 -21.06 9.73
N ASP A 42 -0.81 -20.76 8.76
CA ASP A 42 -0.08 -21.73 7.93
C ASP A 42 1.45 -21.65 8.09
N GLY A 43 1.96 -20.76 8.94
CA GLY A 43 3.39 -20.55 9.13
C GLY A 43 4.05 -19.65 8.07
N SER A 44 3.27 -19.05 7.15
CA SER A 44 3.78 -18.04 6.22
C SER A 44 4.11 -16.74 6.93
N VAL A 45 5.09 -16.00 6.42
CA VAL A 45 5.36 -14.62 6.80
C VAL A 45 4.68 -13.71 5.78
N MET A 46 4.06 -12.62 6.26
CA MET A 46 3.34 -11.72 5.38
C MET A 46 3.75 -10.27 5.58
N THR A 47 3.83 -9.54 4.48
CA THR A 47 3.83 -8.08 4.45
C THR A 47 2.79 -7.58 3.45
N SER A 48 2.38 -6.33 3.55
CA SER A 48 1.40 -5.76 2.64
C SER A 48 1.69 -4.30 2.33
N HIS A 49 0.99 -3.76 1.33
CA HIS A 49 1.11 -2.37 0.96
C HIS A 49 -0.18 -1.88 0.28
N THR A 50 -0.66 -0.70 0.65
CA THR A 50 -1.54 0.11 -0.18
C THR A 50 -0.74 1.28 -0.73
N CYS A 51 -0.67 1.42 -2.05
CA CYS A 51 0.00 2.54 -2.70
C CYS A 51 -1.05 3.61 -2.98
N ASP A 52 -1.22 4.55 -2.06
CA ASP A 52 -2.20 5.61 -2.21
C ASP A 52 -1.64 6.75 -3.09
N GLY A 53 -2.52 7.46 -3.81
CA GLY A 53 -2.14 8.54 -4.69
C GLY A 53 -2.07 8.18 -6.18
N THR A 54 -1.20 8.84 -6.94
CA THR A 54 -1.15 8.79 -8.41
C THR A 54 0.05 8.04 -8.97
N SER A 55 0.57 7.05 -8.24
CA SER A 55 1.64 6.18 -8.74
C SER A 55 1.14 5.33 -9.92
N HIS A 56 2.05 4.88 -10.78
CA HIS A 56 1.66 4.00 -11.87
C HIS A 56 1.10 2.67 -11.35
N THR A 57 0.24 2.06 -12.15
CA THR A 57 -0.40 0.77 -11.85
C THR A 57 0.05 -0.33 -12.81
N TRP A 58 1.01 -0.06 -13.69
CA TRP A 58 1.60 -1.11 -14.49
C TRP A 58 2.51 -1.98 -13.63
N VAL A 59 2.58 -3.26 -13.97
CA VAL A 59 3.41 -4.27 -13.31
C VAL A 59 4.13 -5.09 -14.37
N ASN A 60 5.40 -5.38 -14.16
CA ASN A 60 6.13 -6.34 -14.96
C ASN A 60 7.09 -7.17 -14.11
N ILE A 61 7.60 -8.22 -14.69
CA ILE A 61 8.65 -9.05 -14.09
C ILE A 61 9.99 -8.61 -14.69
N VAL A 62 10.90 -8.15 -13.82
CA VAL A 62 12.29 -7.89 -14.21
C VAL A 62 13.05 -9.21 -14.06
N PRO A 63 13.68 -9.74 -15.12
CA PRO A 63 14.36 -11.02 -15.04
C PRO A 63 15.68 -10.93 -14.26
N ALA A 64 16.08 -12.04 -13.64
CA ALA A 64 17.41 -12.19 -13.07
C ALA A 64 18.50 -12.04 -14.14
N LYS A 65 19.67 -11.54 -13.75
CA LYS A 65 20.77 -11.27 -14.69
C LYS A 65 22.13 -11.38 -14.04
N ASP A 66 23.07 -12.02 -14.77
CA ASP A 66 24.49 -12.00 -14.45
C ASP A 66 25.18 -10.77 -15.05
N HIS A 67 26.06 -10.16 -14.31
CA HIS A 67 26.79 -8.96 -14.69
C HIS A 67 28.29 -9.18 -14.73
N LYS A 68 28.96 -8.51 -15.68
CA LYS A 68 30.42 -8.57 -15.78
C LYS A 68 31.07 -7.81 -14.62
N PRO A 69 32.26 -8.22 -14.17
CA PRO A 69 33.03 -7.43 -13.22
C PRO A 69 33.20 -5.97 -13.67
N GLY A 70 33.04 -5.02 -12.77
CA GLY A 70 33.10 -3.58 -13.06
C GLY A 70 31.83 -2.98 -13.70
N SER A 71 30.75 -3.75 -13.86
CA SER A 71 29.44 -3.21 -14.28
C SER A 71 28.92 -2.19 -13.27
N VAL A 72 28.18 -1.20 -13.76
CA VAL A 72 27.45 -0.21 -12.94
C VAL A 72 25.95 -0.30 -13.21
N THR A 73 25.16 0.18 -12.26
CA THR A 73 23.70 0.35 -12.42
C THR A 73 23.33 1.82 -12.20
N PRO A 74 22.44 2.39 -13.04
CA PRO A 74 22.00 3.77 -12.84
C PRO A 74 21.09 3.90 -11.62
N ILE A 75 21.19 5.04 -10.94
CA ILE A 75 20.24 5.50 -9.94
C ILE A 75 19.17 6.34 -10.63
N ARG A 76 17.91 6.01 -10.43
CA ARG A 76 16.76 6.59 -11.13
C ARG A 76 15.85 7.33 -10.17
N LYS A 77 15.27 8.45 -10.63
CA LYS A 77 14.18 9.18 -9.95
C LYS A 77 12.98 9.32 -10.88
N ASN A 78 11.79 9.49 -10.31
CA ASN A 78 10.50 9.77 -10.98
C ASN A 78 9.93 8.63 -11.85
N TRP A 79 10.43 7.41 -11.77
CA TRP A 79 9.90 6.32 -12.59
C TRP A 79 8.52 5.83 -12.14
N ARG A 80 8.09 6.11 -10.91
CA ARG A 80 6.72 5.85 -10.42
C ARG A 80 5.61 6.58 -11.19
N LYS A 81 5.96 7.59 -12.00
CA LYS A 81 5.00 8.42 -12.75
C LYS A 81 4.89 8.06 -14.22
N THR A 82 5.57 7.02 -14.66
CA THR A 82 5.57 6.56 -16.05
C THR A 82 4.23 5.89 -16.44
N LYS A 83 3.88 5.97 -17.73
CA LYS A 83 2.58 5.49 -18.25
C LYS A 83 2.58 4.02 -18.66
N PHE A 84 3.73 3.51 -19.05
CA PHE A 84 3.91 2.13 -19.54
C PHE A 84 5.21 1.57 -19.01
N VAL A 85 5.34 0.25 -18.99
CA VAL A 85 6.57 -0.46 -18.62
C VAL A 85 7.79 0.01 -19.44
N THR A 86 7.59 0.35 -20.71
CA THR A 86 8.65 0.84 -21.62
C THR A 86 8.78 2.36 -21.65
N ASP A 87 7.96 3.08 -20.90
CA ASP A 87 7.99 4.53 -20.86
C ASP A 87 9.18 5.02 -20.01
N THR A 88 10.00 5.88 -20.61
CA THR A 88 11.14 6.52 -19.96
C THR A 88 10.95 8.02 -19.76
N ALA A 89 9.78 8.57 -20.16
CA ALA A 89 9.50 9.99 -20.09
C ALA A 89 9.50 10.47 -18.63
N GLY A 90 10.33 11.47 -18.35
CA GLY A 90 10.45 12.06 -17.02
C GLY A 90 11.35 11.29 -16.04
N ILE A 91 11.84 10.10 -16.40
CA ILE A 91 12.86 9.40 -15.60
C ILE A 91 14.16 10.20 -15.64
N LYS A 92 14.73 10.45 -14.47
CA LYS A 92 16.03 11.09 -14.32
C LYS A 92 17.06 10.07 -13.85
N ILE A 93 18.18 9.95 -14.57
CA ILE A 93 19.36 9.25 -14.08
C ILE A 93 20.19 10.29 -13.32
N VAL A 94 20.39 10.06 -12.02
CA VAL A 94 21.03 11.02 -11.12
C VAL A 94 22.40 10.55 -10.61
N GLY A 95 22.82 9.38 -11.00
CA GLY A 95 24.11 8.78 -10.63
C GLY A 95 24.19 7.33 -11.09
N GLU A 96 25.31 6.70 -10.76
CA GLU A 96 25.58 5.28 -10.99
C GLU A 96 26.28 4.70 -9.76
N ILE A 97 26.00 3.43 -9.45
CA ILE A 97 26.64 2.67 -8.39
C ILE A 97 27.16 1.34 -8.93
N PRO A 98 28.16 0.72 -8.28
CA PRO A 98 28.64 -0.61 -8.66
C PRO A 98 27.48 -1.62 -8.70
N GLN A 99 27.43 -2.43 -9.76
CA GLN A 99 26.47 -3.51 -9.87
C GLN A 99 27.03 -4.79 -9.25
N VAL A 100 26.15 -5.58 -8.61
CA VAL A 100 26.51 -6.89 -8.08
C VAL A 100 26.69 -7.92 -9.21
N ALA A 101 27.40 -9.01 -8.95
CA ALA A 101 27.66 -10.04 -9.97
C ALA A 101 26.39 -10.71 -10.50
N HIS A 102 25.35 -10.80 -9.66
CA HIS A 102 24.06 -11.37 -10.01
C HIS A 102 22.93 -10.53 -9.40
N THR A 103 21.91 -10.22 -10.19
CA THR A 103 20.66 -9.59 -9.72
C THR A 103 19.52 -10.58 -9.79
N TYR A 104 18.72 -10.66 -8.72
CA TYR A 104 17.53 -11.50 -8.66
C TYR A 104 16.40 -10.94 -9.51
N SER A 105 15.53 -11.83 -10.02
CA SER A 105 14.27 -11.47 -10.65
C SER A 105 13.30 -10.91 -9.61
N TYR A 106 12.49 -9.91 -10.00
CA TYR A 106 11.50 -9.31 -9.09
C TYR A 106 10.25 -8.79 -9.80
N VAL A 107 9.16 -8.68 -9.02
CA VAL A 107 7.91 -8.02 -9.40
C VAL A 107 8.10 -6.52 -9.26
N ASN A 108 8.12 -5.84 -10.40
CA ASN A 108 8.32 -4.40 -10.50
C ASN A 108 6.97 -3.68 -10.63
N THR A 109 6.72 -2.77 -9.75
CA THR A 109 5.52 -1.91 -9.68
C THR A 109 5.93 -0.53 -9.16
N GLY A 110 5.03 0.34 -8.77
CA GLY A 110 5.34 1.67 -8.25
C GLY A 110 6.43 1.65 -7.17
N TYR A 111 6.30 0.70 -6.27
CA TYR A 111 7.35 0.27 -5.33
C TYR A 111 7.60 -1.22 -5.60
N PRO A 112 8.77 -1.63 -6.11
CA PRO A 112 9.09 -3.04 -6.32
C PRO A 112 8.81 -3.88 -5.08
N SER A 113 8.18 -5.05 -5.25
CA SER A 113 7.47 -5.65 -4.12
C SER A 113 7.96 -7.05 -3.70
N LEU A 114 8.35 -7.92 -4.62
CA LEU A 114 8.68 -9.32 -4.32
C LEU A 114 9.75 -9.84 -5.27
N ASN A 115 10.81 -10.49 -4.77
CA ASN A 115 11.82 -11.13 -5.60
C ASN A 115 11.72 -12.66 -5.61
N GLU A 116 12.53 -13.30 -6.46
CA GLU A 116 12.55 -14.76 -6.62
C GLU A 116 13.03 -15.54 -5.39
N LYS A 117 13.58 -14.86 -4.37
CA LYS A 117 13.97 -15.41 -3.07
C LYS A 117 12.89 -15.25 -2.01
N GLN A 118 11.71 -14.85 -2.40
CA GLN A 118 10.58 -14.55 -1.53
C GLN A 118 10.83 -13.36 -0.58
N VAL A 119 11.79 -12.48 -0.88
CA VAL A 119 11.92 -11.21 -0.15
C VAL A 119 10.81 -10.29 -0.61
N GLY A 120 9.95 -9.90 0.33
CA GLY A 120 8.80 -9.03 0.10
C GLY A 120 8.98 -7.66 0.74
N ILE A 121 8.53 -6.59 0.08
CA ILE A 121 8.61 -5.21 0.58
C ILE A 121 7.24 -4.55 0.48
N GLY A 122 6.78 -3.95 1.59
CA GLY A 122 5.70 -2.98 1.67
C GLY A 122 6.27 -1.60 2.05
N GLU A 123 5.57 -0.52 1.71
CA GLU A 123 6.05 0.84 1.92
C GLU A 123 4.97 1.72 2.57
N THR A 124 5.39 2.71 3.38
CA THR A 124 4.56 3.80 3.89
C THR A 124 5.40 5.04 4.18
N THR A 125 5.05 6.16 3.56
CA THR A 125 5.72 7.44 3.79
C THR A 125 5.28 8.07 5.12
N PHE A 126 6.19 8.46 6.00
CA PHE A 126 5.87 9.28 7.18
C PHE A 126 6.42 10.72 7.12
N THR A 127 7.06 11.05 6.03
CA THR A 127 7.64 12.37 5.68
C THR A 127 8.82 12.80 6.60
N GLY A 128 8.70 12.71 7.92
CA GLY A 128 9.73 13.17 8.87
C GLY A 128 9.90 14.70 8.93
N PRO A 129 10.88 15.19 9.70
CA PRO A 129 11.18 16.61 9.78
C PRO A 129 11.81 17.15 8.48
N ASP A 130 11.32 18.28 7.99
CA ASP A 130 11.83 18.95 6.77
C ASP A 130 13.34 19.27 6.85
N THR A 131 13.87 19.46 8.06
CA THR A 131 15.30 19.73 8.29
C THR A 131 16.20 18.59 7.86
N LEU A 132 15.69 17.35 7.80
CA LEU A 132 16.43 16.15 7.44
C LEU A 132 16.45 15.90 5.92
N ILE A 133 15.55 16.51 5.15
CA ILE A 133 15.36 16.20 3.74
C ILE A 133 16.42 16.89 2.88
N ASN A 134 17.15 16.10 2.07
CA ASN A 134 18.06 16.58 1.02
C ASN A 134 17.58 16.09 -0.36
N HIS A 135 16.77 16.89 -1.03
CA HIS A 135 16.22 16.54 -2.34
C HIS A 135 17.29 16.34 -3.45
N ASP A 136 18.53 16.82 -3.23
CA ASP A 136 19.64 16.64 -4.18
C ASP A 136 20.33 15.29 -4.02
N ALA A 137 20.16 14.61 -2.88
CA ALA A 137 20.70 13.27 -2.68
C ALA A 137 20.05 12.26 -3.66
N PRO A 138 20.84 11.32 -4.21
CA PRO A 138 20.41 10.54 -5.38
C PRO A 138 19.39 9.45 -5.07
N LEU A 139 19.45 8.79 -3.90
CA LEU A 139 18.60 7.65 -3.60
C LEU A 139 17.24 8.08 -3.03
N VAL A 140 16.17 7.57 -3.63
CA VAL A 140 14.79 7.70 -3.17
C VAL A 140 14.26 6.32 -2.80
N ILE A 141 13.13 6.25 -2.08
CA ILE A 141 12.70 5.00 -1.47
C ILE A 141 12.35 3.91 -2.49
N GLU A 142 11.70 4.23 -3.60
CA GLU A 142 11.41 3.24 -4.64
C GLU A 142 12.67 2.65 -5.27
N GLU A 143 13.74 3.44 -5.35
CA GLU A 143 15.03 2.98 -5.87
C GLU A 143 15.75 2.08 -4.85
N LEU A 144 15.63 2.37 -3.55
CA LEU A 144 16.11 1.48 -2.49
C LEU A 144 15.37 0.14 -2.50
N CYS A 145 14.03 0.13 -2.70
CA CYS A 145 13.26 -1.11 -2.88
C CYS A 145 13.79 -1.95 -4.04
N ARG A 146 14.04 -1.32 -5.20
CA ARG A 146 14.61 -1.99 -6.38
C ARG A 146 15.97 -2.62 -6.06
N LEU A 147 16.89 -1.83 -5.51
CA LEU A 147 18.25 -2.28 -5.22
C LEU A 147 18.28 -3.38 -4.17
N ALA A 148 17.40 -3.32 -3.17
CA ALA A 148 17.25 -4.36 -2.16
C ALA A 148 16.77 -5.68 -2.78
N LEU A 149 15.71 -5.65 -3.60
CA LEU A 149 15.18 -6.85 -4.24
C LEU A 149 16.14 -7.46 -5.26
N GLU A 150 16.90 -6.64 -5.99
CA GLU A 150 17.93 -7.11 -6.91
C GLU A 150 19.08 -7.85 -6.20
N ARG A 151 19.38 -7.50 -4.94
CA ARG A 151 20.65 -7.83 -4.28
C ARG A 151 20.54 -8.74 -3.06
N SER A 152 19.31 -9.00 -2.57
CA SER A 152 19.12 -9.65 -1.27
C SER A 152 18.34 -10.96 -1.39
N ALA A 153 18.80 -11.98 -0.68
CA ALA A 153 18.12 -13.28 -0.58
C ALA A 153 17.31 -13.42 0.72
N THR A 154 17.46 -12.48 1.67
CA THR A 154 16.76 -12.47 2.96
C THR A 154 16.30 -11.06 3.32
N ALA A 155 15.31 -10.95 4.21
CA ALA A 155 14.84 -9.67 4.72
C ALA A 155 15.96 -8.89 5.43
N ARG A 156 16.77 -9.56 6.21
CA ARG A 156 17.90 -8.98 6.94
C ARG A 156 18.98 -8.42 5.99
N GLU A 157 19.28 -9.13 4.90
CA GLU A 157 20.18 -8.63 3.85
C GLU A 157 19.59 -7.39 3.17
N ALA A 158 18.28 -7.40 2.87
CA ALA A 158 17.61 -6.28 2.23
C ALA A 158 17.69 -5.00 3.09
N VAL A 159 17.41 -5.10 4.39
CA VAL A 159 17.59 -4.01 5.36
C VAL A 159 19.00 -3.44 5.33
N LYS A 160 20.03 -4.32 5.40
CA LYS A 160 21.43 -3.90 5.35
C LYS A 160 21.82 -3.25 4.04
N VAL A 161 21.37 -3.80 2.92
CA VAL A 161 21.64 -3.23 1.58
C VAL A 161 21.05 -1.82 1.47
N MET A 162 19.82 -1.62 1.91
CA MET A 162 19.18 -0.29 1.87
C MET A 162 19.89 0.71 2.76
N GLY A 163 20.17 0.33 4.01
CA GLY A 163 20.87 1.19 4.96
C GLY A 163 22.25 1.59 4.46
N SER A 164 23.08 0.63 4.07
CA SER A 164 24.46 0.90 3.62
C SER A 164 24.51 1.74 2.35
N LEU A 165 23.64 1.48 1.38
CA LEU A 165 23.59 2.30 0.16
C LEU A 165 23.15 3.72 0.46
N ALA A 166 22.15 3.90 1.32
CA ALA A 166 21.69 5.23 1.69
C ALA A 166 22.72 6.01 2.51
N GLU A 167 23.47 5.36 3.39
CA GLU A 167 24.58 5.99 4.11
C GLU A 167 25.70 6.41 3.16
N GLU A 168 26.07 5.57 2.19
CA GLU A 168 27.19 5.82 1.26
C GLU A 168 26.86 6.88 0.20
N TYR A 169 25.67 6.76 -0.44
CA TYR A 169 25.33 7.60 -1.59
C TYR A 169 24.40 8.76 -1.25
N GLY A 170 23.73 8.73 -0.12
CA GLY A 170 22.79 9.74 0.35
C GLY A 170 21.34 9.44 0.02
N TYR A 171 20.46 9.69 1.00
CA TYR A 171 19.02 9.53 0.92
C TYR A 171 18.33 10.87 0.68
N GLY A 172 17.52 10.95 -0.37
CA GLY A 172 16.96 12.21 -0.91
C GLY A 172 15.44 12.31 -0.85
N ASP A 173 14.78 11.44 -0.11
CA ASP A 173 13.33 11.47 0.06
C ASP A 173 12.95 11.97 1.47
N GLY A 174 11.64 12.11 1.72
CA GLY A 174 11.12 12.28 3.07
C GLY A 174 11.34 11.04 3.94
N GLY A 175 10.85 11.08 5.18
CA GLY A 175 10.90 9.91 6.05
C GLY A 175 10.01 8.78 5.52
N GLU A 176 10.57 7.57 5.47
CA GLU A 176 9.91 6.39 4.91
C GLU A 176 10.03 5.18 5.82
N CYS A 177 8.98 4.36 5.84
CA CYS A 177 8.98 3.06 6.47
C CYS A 177 8.81 1.97 5.42
N LEU A 178 9.68 0.97 5.44
CA LEU A 178 9.53 -0.26 4.67
C LEU A 178 9.28 -1.44 5.61
N THR A 179 8.32 -2.27 5.26
CA THR A 179 8.11 -3.57 5.91
C THR A 179 8.72 -4.64 5.02
N VAL A 180 9.76 -5.30 5.50
CA VAL A 180 10.61 -6.21 4.73
C VAL A 180 10.48 -7.62 5.25
N SER A 181 10.00 -8.55 4.44
CA SER A 181 9.76 -9.94 4.82
C SER A 181 10.56 -10.93 3.99
N ASP A 182 10.80 -12.09 4.57
CA ASP A 182 11.20 -13.31 3.88
C ASP A 182 10.44 -14.51 4.49
N PRO A 183 10.67 -15.78 4.08
CA PRO A 183 9.97 -16.92 4.64
C PRO A 183 10.19 -17.19 6.13
N LYS A 184 11.07 -16.45 6.81
CA LYS A 184 11.46 -16.69 8.20
C LYS A 184 11.10 -15.57 9.13
N GLU A 185 11.24 -14.30 8.66
CA GLU A 185 11.11 -13.13 9.51
C GLU A 185 10.55 -11.92 8.74
N VAL A 186 10.05 -10.94 9.49
CA VAL A 186 9.62 -9.64 8.94
C VAL A 186 10.17 -8.51 9.80
N TRP A 187 10.64 -7.46 9.14
CA TRP A 187 11.26 -6.28 9.70
C TRP A 187 10.49 -5.02 9.33
N GLN A 188 10.47 -4.08 10.24
CA GLN A 188 10.11 -2.70 9.95
C GLN A 188 11.40 -1.88 9.90
N PHE A 189 11.63 -1.20 8.78
CA PHE A 189 12.80 -0.37 8.50
C PHE A 189 12.35 1.07 8.29
N GLU A 190 12.88 2.00 9.08
CA GLU A 190 12.54 3.42 9.02
C GLU A 190 13.79 4.23 8.72
N ILE A 191 13.70 5.14 7.75
CA ILE A 191 14.82 5.91 7.22
C ILE A 191 14.48 7.40 7.05
N VAL A 192 15.45 8.25 7.32
CA VAL A 192 15.43 9.70 7.07
C VAL A 192 16.78 10.15 6.52
N GLY A 193 16.82 11.33 5.91
CA GLY A 193 18.07 11.99 5.56
C GLY A 193 18.83 12.51 6.79
N VAL A 194 19.97 13.12 6.56
CA VAL A 194 20.88 13.62 7.63
C VAL A 194 20.96 15.16 7.70
N GLY A 195 20.15 15.83 6.90
CA GLY A 195 20.07 17.29 6.88
C GLY A 195 20.19 17.85 5.46
N LYS A 196 19.70 19.08 5.28
CA LYS A 196 19.77 19.81 4.01
C LYS A 196 21.23 19.89 3.54
N HIS A 197 21.45 19.57 2.28
CA HIS A 197 22.79 19.63 1.64
C HIS A 197 23.85 18.66 2.22
N LYS A 198 23.43 17.69 3.05
CA LYS A 198 24.32 16.61 3.53
C LYS A 198 23.98 15.30 2.82
N LEU A 199 25.00 14.54 2.43
CA LEU A 199 24.82 13.16 1.93
C LEU A 199 24.88 12.18 3.11
N GLY A 200 24.09 11.12 3.02
CA GLY A 200 23.98 10.09 4.03
C GLY A 200 22.52 9.79 4.38
N ALA A 201 22.34 8.91 5.33
CA ALA A 201 21.06 8.54 5.91
C ALA A 201 21.19 8.25 7.40
N ALA A 202 20.08 8.36 8.11
CA ALA A 202 19.90 7.86 9.46
C ALA A 202 18.70 6.90 9.45
N TRP A 203 18.89 5.67 9.92
CA TRP A 203 17.88 4.62 9.83
C TRP A 203 17.91 3.67 11.01
N ALA A 204 16.77 3.08 11.29
CA ALA A 204 16.61 1.99 12.24
C ALA A 204 15.74 0.89 11.64
N ALA A 205 15.95 -0.34 12.08
CA ALA A 205 15.08 -1.46 11.78
C ALA A 205 14.84 -2.29 13.04
N GLN A 206 13.57 -2.70 13.20
CA GLN A 206 13.15 -3.56 14.30
C GLN A 206 12.40 -4.77 13.74
N ARG A 207 12.79 -5.96 14.21
CA ARG A 207 12.12 -7.20 13.86
C ARG A 207 10.76 -7.28 14.53
N ILE A 208 9.76 -7.74 13.80
CA ILE A 208 8.47 -8.13 14.38
C ILE A 208 8.64 -9.52 15.00
N PRO A 209 8.30 -9.74 16.27
CA PRO A 209 8.33 -11.07 16.86
C PRO A 209 7.51 -12.08 16.06
N ASP A 210 7.93 -13.33 16.03
CA ASP A 210 7.29 -14.38 15.22
C ASP A 210 5.79 -14.56 15.53
N GLU A 211 5.38 -14.37 16.80
CA GLU A 211 3.99 -14.50 17.27
C GLU A 211 3.17 -13.21 17.11
N HIS A 212 3.75 -12.15 16.53
CA HIS A 212 3.12 -10.85 16.49
C HIS A 212 2.67 -10.45 15.08
N VAL A 213 1.76 -9.49 15.08
CA VAL A 213 1.36 -8.68 13.93
C VAL A 213 1.77 -7.24 14.16
N GLY A 214 2.05 -6.52 13.09
CA GLY A 214 2.41 -5.10 13.14
C GLY A 214 1.71 -4.31 12.04
N ILE A 215 1.79 -3.00 12.14
CA ILE A 215 1.27 -2.07 11.14
C ILE A 215 2.18 -0.86 11.01
N SER A 216 2.35 -0.40 9.78
CA SER A 216 2.85 0.94 9.46
C SER A 216 1.77 1.71 8.69
N ALA A 217 1.49 2.95 9.11
CA ALA A 217 0.39 3.75 8.60
C ALA A 217 0.75 5.25 8.58
N ASN A 218 1.84 5.60 7.90
CA ASN A 218 2.36 6.97 7.77
C ASN A 218 2.82 7.61 9.09
N ILE A 219 3.21 6.77 10.05
CA ILE A 219 3.80 7.20 11.30
C ILE A 219 5.00 6.30 11.59
N PRO A 220 6.16 6.85 11.99
CA PRO A 220 7.28 6.04 12.45
C PRO A 220 6.90 5.33 13.75
N ARG A 221 7.40 4.12 13.95
CA ARG A 221 6.96 3.21 15.02
C ARG A 221 8.09 2.74 15.93
N ILE A 222 9.33 2.72 15.40
CA ILE A 222 10.49 2.20 16.14
C ILE A 222 10.78 3.09 17.34
N GLY A 223 10.77 2.50 18.53
CA GLY A 223 10.96 3.20 19.79
C GLY A 223 12.42 3.30 20.22
N LYS A 224 12.72 2.78 21.41
CA LYS A 224 14.09 2.63 21.90
C LYS A 224 14.80 1.50 21.13
N ILE A 225 16.02 1.75 20.73
CA ILE A 225 16.83 0.80 19.95
C ILE A 225 17.86 0.18 20.90
N ASP A 226 17.78 -1.14 21.08
CA ASP A 226 18.81 -1.88 21.80
C ASP A 226 19.88 -2.38 20.83
N ARG A 227 20.98 -1.63 20.72
CA ARG A 227 22.10 -1.99 19.81
C ARG A 227 22.83 -3.26 20.23
N SER A 228 22.62 -3.76 21.46
CA SER A 228 23.20 -5.03 21.92
C SER A 228 22.38 -6.25 21.44
N ASP A 229 21.09 -6.05 21.16
CA ASP A 229 20.18 -7.08 20.61
C ASP A 229 20.19 -7.04 19.07
N THR A 230 21.27 -7.54 18.48
CA THR A 230 21.43 -7.60 17.02
C THR A 230 20.49 -8.58 16.32
N GLU A 231 19.78 -9.40 17.08
CA GLU A 231 18.76 -10.31 16.55
C GLU A 231 17.48 -9.55 16.20
N ASN A 232 17.13 -8.55 16.99
CA ASN A 232 15.88 -7.81 16.85
C ASN A 232 16.05 -6.36 16.40
N PHE A 233 17.27 -5.81 16.42
CA PHE A 233 17.54 -4.42 16.02
C PHE A 233 18.73 -4.30 15.09
N MET A 234 18.59 -3.39 14.12
CA MET A 234 19.69 -2.86 13.30
C MET A 234 19.51 -1.36 13.19
N ALA A 235 20.59 -0.59 13.16
CA ALA A 235 20.50 0.85 13.01
C ALA A 235 21.84 1.42 12.52
N SER A 236 21.78 2.57 11.85
CA SER A 236 22.97 3.37 11.54
C SER A 236 23.61 3.93 12.82
N ASP A 237 24.93 4.08 12.81
CA ASP A 237 25.69 4.53 13.99
C ASP A 237 25.46 6.01 14.31
N ASN A 238 24.95 6.78 13.35
CA ASN A 238 24.82 8.24 13.41
C ASN A 238 23.46 8.75 13.89
N LEU A 239 22.52 7.89 14.27
CA LEU A 239 21.12 8.27 14.58
C LEU A 239 20.99 9.42 15.58
N GLU A 240 21.61 9.26 16.74
CA GLU A 240 21.54 10.22 17.84
C GLU A 240 22.27 11.52 17.45
N GLN A 241 23.40 11.41 16.76
CA GLN A 241 24.17 12.57 16.32
C GLN A 241 23.41 13.38 15.26
N VAL A 242 22.73 12.72 14.32
CA VAL A 242 21.87 13.39 13.34
C VAL A 242 20.73 14.13 14.00
N ALA A 243 20.12 13.56 15.03
CA ALA A 243 19.07 14.20 15.79
C ALA A 243 19.57 15.46 16.54
N ILE A 244 20.74 15.39 17.16
CA ILE A 244 21.39 16.52 17.84
C ILE A 244 21.76 17.62 16.85
N ASP A 245 22.44 17.28 15.75
CA ASP A 245 22.91 18.22 14.72
C ASP A 245 21.76 19.02 14.07
N ASN A 246 20.57 18.42 14.03
CA ASN A 246 19.38 19.04 13.42
C ASN A 246 18.41 19.63 14.47
N GLY A 247 18.78 19.64 15.76
CA GLY A 247 17.97 20.25 16.83
C GLY A 247 16.70 19.49 17.17
N LEU A 248 16.62 18.18 16.84
CA LEU A 248 15.47 17.32 17.08
C LEU A 248 15.52 16.64 18.44
N TRP A 249 16.70 16.52 19.04
CA TRP A 249 16.95 15.97 20.36
C TRP A 249 18.11 16.70 21.04
N ASP A 250 18.02 16.91 22.34
CA ASP A 250 19.02 17.69 23.09
C ASP A 250 20.15 16.82 23.71
N GLY A 251 20.18 15.55 23.37
CA GLY A 251 21.17 14.58 23.89
C GLY A 251 20.89 14.10 25.31
N LYS A 252 19.72 14.38 25.89
CA LYS A 252 19.38 14.03 27.26
C LYS A 252 18.19 13.08 27.33
N GLY A 253 18.23 12.20 28.32
CA GLY A 253 17.17 11.21 28.53
C GLY A 253 17.18 10.10 27.49
N ASP A 254 16.08 9.39 27.40
CA ASP A 254 15.92 8.27 26.46
C ASP A 254 15.77 8.76 25.02
N PHE A 255 16.55 8.21 24.11
CA PHE A 255 16.35 8.38 22.70
C PHE A 255 15.22 7.45 22.22
N VAL A 256 14.09 8.02 21.82
CA VAL A 256 12.94 7.28 21.27
C VAL A 256 12.77 7.70 19.83
N PHE A 257 13.20 6.84 18.89
CA PHE A 257 13.41 7.19 17.49
C PHE A 257 12.16 7.83 16.86
N TRP A 258 10.99 7.17 16.94
CA TRP A 258 9.79 7.72 16.33
C TRP A 258 9.37 9.10 16.89
N LYS A 259 9.62 9.39 18.17
CA LYS A 259 9.30 10.69 18.77
C LYS A 259 10.19 11.80 18.23
N VAL A 260 11.41 11.46 17.86
CA VAL A 260 12.42 12.40 17.36
C VAL A 260 12.20 12.71 15.88
N ILE A 261 11.84 11.70 15.07
CA ILE A 261 11.74 11.84 13.61
C ILE A 261 10.31 12.04 13.08
N VAL A 262 9.30 12.11 13.97
CA VAL A 262 7.92 12.35 13.56
C VAL A 262 7.72 13.79 13.11
N CYS A 263 7.04 14.01 12.01
CA CYS A 263 6.64 15.35 11.60
C CYS A 263 5.45 15.86 12.41
N SER A 264 5.34 17.19 12.55
CA SER A 264 4.33 17.83 13.41
C SER A 264 2.88 17.48 13.05
N TYR A 265 2.56 17.31 11.77
CA TYR A 265 1.20 16.96 11.33
C TYR A 265 0.82 15.53 11.69
N ALA A 266 1.77 14.60 11.74
CA ALA A 266 1.55 13.20 12.09
C ALA A 266 1.38 12.97 13.62
N GLN A 267 1.49 14.00 14.44
CA GLN A 267 1.23 13.95 15.89
C GLN A 267 -0.27 13.98 16.22
N GLY A 268 -1.14 14.27 15.24
CA GLY A 268 -2.58 14.27 15.43
C GLY A 268 -3.17 12.85 15.54
N ARG A 269 -4.24 12.72 16.36
CA ARG A 269 -4.92 11.42 16.59
C ARG A 269 -5.42 10.73 15.31
N ASN A 270 -5.76 11.49 14.27
CA ASN A 270 -6.29 10.96 13.01
C ASN A 270 -5.29 10.05 12.28
N TYR A 271 -4.00 10.24 12.50
CA TYR A 271 -2.96 9.39 11.90
C TYR A 271 -2.89 8.00 12.55
N ARG A 272 -3.29 7.88 13.81
CA ARG A 272 -3.25 6.60 14.55
C ARG A 272 -4.55 5.80 14.48
N GLU A 273 -5.56 6.28 13.77
CA GLU A 273 -6.85 5.59 13.61
C GLU A 273 -6.68 4.21 12.97
N ARG A 274 -5.83 4.10 11.95
CA ARG A 274 -5.56 2.84 11.26
C ARG A 274 -4.82 1.84 12.15
N GLU A 275 -3.87 2.30 12.96
CA GLU A 275 -3.15 1.46 13.93
C GLU A 275 -4.12 0.90 14.98
N PHE A 276 -4.92 1.80 15.58
CA PHE A 276 -5.98 1.39 16.51
C PHE A 276 -6.87 0.33 15.87
N ARG A 277 -7.40 0.62 14.67
CA ARG A 277 -8.36 -0.27 14.00
C ARG A 277 -7.81 -1.67 13.73
N VAL A 278 -6.58 -1.76 13.25
CA VAL A 278 -5.95 -3.07 12.96
C VAL A 278 -5.69 -3.84 14.26
N PHE A 279 -5.17 -3.19 15.27
CA PHE A 279 -4.91 -3.86 16.55
C PHE A 279 -6.18 -4.23 17.30
N ASP A 280 -7.22 -3.39 17.27
CA ASP A 280 -8.53 -3.70 17.87
C ASP A 280 -9.20 -4.90 17.18
N LEU A 281 -9.06 -5.04 15.85
CA LEU A 281 -9.59 -6.17 15.10
C LEU A 281 -8.78 -7.47 15.26
N LEU A 282 -7.51 -7.39 15.59
CA LEU A 282 -6.62 -8.56 15.70
C LEU A 282 -6.37 -8.99 17.17
N ALA A 283 -6.37 -8.04 18.09
CA ALA A 283 -6.08 -8.26 19.50
C ALA A 283 -7.04 -7.46 20.41
N PRO A 284 -8.38 -7.63 20.27
CA PRO A 284 -9.37 -6.93 21.08
C PRO A 284 -9.20 -7.16 22.59
N SER A 285 -8.59 -8.28 23.02
CA SER A 285 -8.31 -8.57 24.42
C SER A 285 -7.39 -7.56 25.09
N LEU A 286 -6.58 -6.81 24.30
CA LEU A 286 -5.71 -5.76 24.83
C LEU A 286 -6.48 -4.52 25.30
N GLY A 287 -7.74 -4.36 24.87
CA GLY A 287 -8.60 -3.24 25.28
C GLY A 287 -8.00 -1.87 24.94
N LEU A 288 -7.28 -1.75 23.83
CA LEU A 288 -6.68 -0.50 23.37
C LEU A 288 -7.78 0.57 23.21
N LYS A 289 -7.42 1.81 23.43
CA LYS A 289 -8.39 2.91 23.35
C LYS A 289 -8.14 3.76 22.11
N TYR A 290 -9.20 4.10 21.41
CA TYR A 290 -9.16 5.08 20.34
C TYR A 290 -8.56 6.41 20.84
N GLY A 291 -7.62 6.97 20.08
CA GLY A 291 -6.95 8.22 20.42
C GLY A 291 -5.75 8.10 21.38
N MET A 292 -5.29 6.89 21.71
CA MET A 292 -4.00 6.72 22.40
C MET A 292 -2.86 7.29 21.55
N GLU A 293 -1.86 7.86 22.19
CA GLU A 293 -0.65 8.34 21.53
C GLU A 293 0.39 7.22 21.34
N ASP A 294 0.53 6.37 22.32
CA ASP A 294 1.52 5.29 22.35
C ASP A 294 0.82 3.92 22.16
N PHE A 295 0.75 3.44 20.93
CA PHE A 295 0.39 2.06 20.64
C PHE A 295 1.63 1.15 20.73
N PRO A 296 1.47 -0.14 21.12
CA PRO A 296 2.56 -1.12 21.03
C PRO A 296 3.15 -1.16 19.61
N PHE A 297 4.47 -1.38 19.49
CA PHE A 297 5.13 -1.54 18.18
C PHE A 297 4.50 -2.67 17.38
N SER A 298 4.19 -3.78 18.03
CA SER A 298 3.49 -4.95 17.48
C SER A 298 2.69 -5.62 18.58
N VAL A 299 1.70 -6.44 18.23
CA VAL A 299 0.83 -7.13 19.18
C VAL A 299 0.72 -8.62 18.83
N LYS A 300 0.57 -9.46 19.84
CA LYS A 300 0.15 -10.84 19.66
C LYS A 300 -1.35 -10.86 19.36
N PRO A 301 -1.78 -11.40 18.21
CA PRO A 301 -3.21 -11.46 17.89
C PRO A 301 -3.92 -12.50 18.76
N ASP A 302 -5.20 -12.26 19.06
CA ASP A 302 -6.03 -13.20 19.85
C ASP A 302 -6.32 -14.51 19.09
N SER A 303 -6.21 -14.48 17.77
CA SER A 303 -6.32 -15.65 16.91
C SER A 303 -5.31 -15.57 15.77
N LEU A 304 -4.85 -16.71 15.29
CA LEU A 304 -3.94 -16.76 14.15
C LEU A 304 -4.57 -16.11 12.92
N VAL A 305 -3.71 -15.47 12.13
CA VAL A 305 -4.07 -14.62 10.98
C VAL A 305 -3.73 -15.33 9.69
N ASP A 306 -4.70 -15.53 8.81
CA ASP A 306 -4.46 -15.99 7.44
C ASP A 306 -4.31 -14.81 6.47
N VAL A 307 -3.88 -15.10 5.25
CA VAL A 307 -3.70 -14.08 4.21
C VAL A 307 -5.02 -13.39 3.84
N ARG A 308 -6.16 -14.09 3.91
CA ARG A 308 -7.49 -13.54 3.65
C ARG A 308 -7.89 -12.51 4.72
N LYS A 309 -7.48 -12.74 5.97
CA LYS A 309 -7.68 -11.78 7.07
C LYS A 309 -6.89 -10.49 6.82
N VAL A 310 -5.62 -10.57 6.36
CA VAL A 310 -4.84 -9.38 5.96
C VAL A 310 -5.53 -8.63 4.82
N MET A 311 -6.01 -9.35 3.80
CA MET A 311 -6.79 -8.77 2.71
C MET A 311 -8.06 -8.07 3.21
N ALA A 312 -8.79 -8.70 4.14
CA ALA A 312 -10.00 -8.13 4.74
C ALA A 312 -9.71 -6.86 5.54
N LEU A 313 -8.60 -6.82 6.30
CA LEU A 313 -8.15 -5.62 7.02
C LEU A 313 -7.89 -4.46 6.05
N LEU A 314 -7.18 -4.70 4.94
CA LEU A 314 -6.92 -3.66 3.93
C LEU A 314 -8.19 -3.17 3.20
N ARG A 315 -9.32 -3.87 3.34
CA ARG A 315 -10.64 -3.46 2.82
C ARG A 315 -11.47 -2.66 3.81
N ASP A 316 -11.03 -2.54 5.06
CA ASP A 316 -11.86 -1.95 6.12
C ASP A 316 -12.13 -0.46 5.84
N THR A 317 -13.41 -0.13 5.83
CA THR A 317 -13.95 1.22 5.58
C THR A 317 -14.59 1.81 6.83
N TYR A 318 -14.48 1.14 7.97
CA TYR A 318 -15.13 1.48 9.24
C TYR A 318 -16.67 1.47 9.20
N GLU A 319 -17.29 1.12 8.03
CA GLU A 319 -18.75 1.07 7.91
C GLU A 319 -19.37 0.14 8.96
N GLY A 320 -20.51 0.58 9.51
CA GLY A 320 -21.24 -0.15 10.54
C GLY A 320 -20.61 -0.06 11.94
N THR A 321 -19.56 0.74 12.15
CA THR A 321 -18.96 1.01 13.46
C THR A 321 -19.28 2.41 13.95
N GLU A 322 -18.91 2.73 15.17
CA GLU A 322 -18.99 4.09 15.71
C GLU A 322 -18.11 5.11 14.96
N TRP A 323 -17.12 4.66 14.21
CA TRP A 323 -16.22 5.47 13.37
C TRP A 323 -16.65 5.57 11.91
N ASP A 324 -17.82 5.04 11.54
CA ASP A 324 -18.36 5.14 10.18
C ASP A 324 -18.51 6.61 9.77
N THR A 325 -17.82 7.00 8.70
CA THR A 325 -17.82 8.36 8.15
C THR A 325 -19.23 8.87 7.85
N CYS A 326 -20.12 8.00 7.43
CA CYS A 326 -21.48 8.34 6.97
C CYS A 326 -22.57 7.98 7.97
N LYS A 327 -22.24 7.55 9.20
CA LYS A 327 -23.21 7.05 10.19
C LYS A 327 -24.42 7.96 10.45
N ASN A 328 -24.22 9.28 10.31
CA ASN A 328 -25.24 10.27 10.53
C ASN A 328 -26.04 10.62 9.26
N TRP A 329 -25.64 10.11 8.09
CA TRP A 329 -26.33 10.40 6.84
C TRP A 329 -27.49 9.43 6.60
N THR A 330 -28.60 9.72 7.26
CA THR A 330 -29.83 8.91 7.19
C THR A 330 -30.95 9.62 6.43
N ILE A 331 -31.89 8.84 5.90
CA ILE A 331 -33.12 9.30 5.30
C ILE A 331 -34.33 8.73 6.08
N ASP A 332 -35.41 9.48 6.10
CA ASP A 332 -36.67 9.00 6.65
C ASP A 332 -37.40 8.13 5.61
N VAL A 333 -37.71 6.91 6.00
CA VAL A 333 -38.51 5.97 5.19
C VAL A 333 -39.92 5.96 5.77
N PRO A 334 -40.95 6.40 4.98
CA PRO A 334 -42.33 6.41 5.45
C PRO A 334 -42.86 4.99 5.63
N GLU A 335 -43.89 4.84 6.46
CA GLU A 335 -44.62 3.59 6.59
C GLU A 335 -45.07 3.05 5.24
N LYS A 336 -44.80 1.81 4.95
CA LYS A 336 -45.20 1.12 3.73
C LYS A 336 -45.36 -0.39 3.96
N ASN A 337 -46.49 -0.91 3.47
CA ASN A 337 -46.77 -2.36 3.51
C ASN A 337 -46.67 -2.97 4.92
N GLY A 338 -47.11 -2.25 5.97
CA GLY A 338 -47.07 -2.70 7.35
C GLY A 338 -45.70 -2.60 8.04
N VAL A 339 -44.69 -2.04 7.36
CA VAL A 339 -43.40 -1.68 7.97
C VAL A 339 -43.52 -0.26 8.51
N PRO A 340 -43.34 -0.02 9.83
CA PRO A 340 -43.43 1.33 10.41
C PRO A 340 -42.42 2.31 9.79
N ALA A 341 -42.73 3.59 9.86
CA ALA A 341 -41.78 4.64 9.50
C ALA A 341 -40.48 4.51 10.32
N HIS A 342 -39.34 4.59 9.66
CA HIS A 342 -38.00 4.43 10.30
C HIS A 342 -36.96 5.27 9.58
N LYS A 343 -35.77 5.36 10.20
CA LYS A 343 -34.59 5.94 9.53
C LYS A 343 -33.70 4.81 9.01
N GLU A 344 -33.18 5.00 7.81
CA GLU A 344 -32.16 4.14 7.25
C GLU A 344 -30.99 4.97 6.69
N MET A 345 -29.82 4.36 6.52
CA MET A 345 -28.68 5.03 5.89
C MET A 345 -29.04 5.42 4.45
N SER A 346 -28.66 6.63 4.05
CA SER A 346 -28.87 7.09 2.67
C SER A 346 -28.26 6.11 1.66
N PRO A 347 -28.97 5.71 0.60
CA PRO A 347 -28.41 4.88 -0.46
C PRO A 347 -27.14 5.44 -1.10
N LEU A 348 -26.94 6.77 -1.03
CA LEU A 348 -25.77 7.48 -1.56
C LEU A 348 -24.58 7.49 -0.60
N ALA A 349 -24.79 7.15 0.67
CA ALA A 349 -23.74 7.12 1.68
C ALA A 349 -22.63 6.14 1.26
N ASN A 350 -21.43 6.65 1.15
CA ASN A 350 -20.24 5.85 0.88
C ASN A 350 -19.01 6.45 1.59
N PRO A 351 -18.03 5.63 1.98
CA PRO A 351 -16.88 6.09 2.78
C PRO A 351 -15.87 6.95 1.99
N TRP A 352 -16.02 7.07 0.67
CA TRP A 352 -15.06 7.70 -0.24
C TRP A 352 -15.57 9.00 -0.88
N LEU A 353 -16.42 9.73 -0.18
CA LEU A 353 -16.88 11.05 -0.62
C LEU A 353 -15.69 12.00 -0.78
N THR A 354 -15.68 12.73 -1.90
CA THR A 354 -14.65 13.75 -2.14
C THR A 354 -14.75 14.91 -1.13
N THR A 355 -13.65 15.62 -0.91
CA THR A 355 -13.64 16.79 -0.01
C THR A 355 -14.72 17.82 -0.36
N PRO A 356 -14.94 18.22 -1.63
CA PRO A 356 -16.05 19.11 -1.98
C PRO A 356 -17.43 18.54 -1.62
N MET A 357 -17.67 17.24 -1.83
CA MET A 357 -18.95 16.61 -1.46
C MET A 357 -19.15 16.63 0.06
N ARG A 358 -18.13 16.27 0.84
CA ARG A 358 -18.19 16.31 2.31
C ARG A 358 -18.48 17.72 2.83
N ASN A 359 -17.78 18.73 2.30
CA ASN A 359 -17.97 20.12 2.68
C ASN A 359 -19.38 20.59 2.33
N THR A 360 -19.89 20.26 1.15
CA THR A 360 -21.27 20.60 0.74
C THR A 360 -22.31 19.97 1.65
N LEU A 361 -22.20 18.66 1.92
CA LEU A 361 -23.13 17.96 2.81
C LEU A 361 -23.10 18.54 4.23
N ASN A 362 -21.92 18.80 4.78
CA ASN A 362 -21.77 19.40 6.10
C ASN A 362 -22.23 20.89 6.15
N SER A 363 -22.23 21.61 5.04
CA SER A 363 -22.79 22.97 4.98
C SER A 363 -24.33 22.96 5.05
N ILE A 364 -24.96 21.90 4.55
CA ILE A 364 -26.42 21.72 4.59
C ILE A 364 -26.86 21.15 5.95
N ALA A 365 -26.15 20.12 6.42
CA ALA A 365 -26.44 19.44 7.69
C ALA A 365 -25.11 19.24 8.46
N PRO A 366 -24.76 20.16 9.38
CA PRO A 366 -23.50 20.09 10.12
C PRO A 366 -23.31 18.77 10.88
N GLY A 367 -22.17 18.11 10.66
CA GLY A 367 -21.82 16.83 11.28
C GLY A 367 -22.48 15.59 10.65
N VAL A 368 -23.14 15.73 9.50
CA VAL A 368 -23.71 14.59 8.77
C VAL A 368 -22.61 13.67 8.24
N ILE A 369 -21.45 14.22 7.87
CA ILE A 369 -20.26 13.49 7.46
C ILE A 369 -19.14 13.75 8.48
N ASP A 370 -18.69 12.69 9.17
CA ASP A 370 -17.56 12.72 10.10
C ASP A 370 -16.38 11.94 9.47
N PHE A 371 -15.60 12.64 8.65
CA PHE A 371 -14.55 12.01 7.87
C PHE A 371 -13.52 11.28 8.73
N ARG A 372 -13.20 10.06 8.34
CA ARG A 372 -12.17 9.21 8.92
C ARG A 372 -11.22 8.69 7.83
N ARG A 373 -9.94 8.61 8.16
CA ARG A 373 -8.96 7.94 7.31
C ARG A 373 -9.09 6.42 7.45
N THR A 374 -9.83 5.81 6.56
CA THR A 374 -10.04 4.34 6.53
C THR A 374 -8.81 3.61 5.96
N LEU A 375 -8.73 2.28 6.14
CA LEU A 375 -7.67 1.49 5.52
C LEU A 375 -7.86 1.45 3.99
N ALA A 376 -9.07 1.20 3.53
CA ALA A 376 -9.40 1.25 2.11
C ALA A 376 -9.79 2.67 1.67
N VAL A 377 -9.13 3.20 0.65
CA VAL A 377 -9.43 4.53 0.08
C VAL A 377 -9.60 4.49 -1.42
N ALA A 378 -10.41 5.41 -1.95
CA ALA A 378 -10.72 5.48 -3.38
C ALA A 378 -9.58 6.03 -4.25
N TRP A 379 -8.57 6.65 -3.64
CA TRP A 379 -7.38 7.16 -4.30
C TRP A 379 -6.18 6.23 -4.20
N CYS A 380 -6.37 4.98 -3.79
CA CYS A 380 -5.36 3.94 -3.87
C CYS A 380 -5.08 3.59 -5.34
N SER A 381 -3.82 3.55 -5.72
CA SER A 381 -3.38 3.12 -7.06
C SER A 381 -3.46 1.60 -7.20
N TYR A 382 -2.87 0.91 -6.24
CA TYR A 382 -2.87 -0.54 -6.13
C TYR A 382 -2.60 -0.96 -4.69
N SER A 383 -2.87 -2.21 -4.37
CA SER A 383 -2.48 -2.81 -3.10
C SER A 383 -1.90 -4.21 -3.29
N THR A 384 -0.97 -4.57 -2.41
CA THR A 384 -0.35 -5.90 -2.38
C THR A 384 -0.50 -6.54 -1.01
N VAL A 385 -0.65 -7.86 -0.99
CA VAL A 385 -0.36 -8.70 0.17
C VAL A 385 0.65 -9.73 -0.28
N ILE A 386 1.83 -9.72 0.32
CA ILE A 386 2.90 -10.64 -0.01
C ILE A 386 2.92 -11.74 1.03
N GLN A 387 2.84 -12.98 0.57
CA GLN A 387 2.88 -14.17 1.39
C GLN A 387 4.12 -14.99 1.03
N SER A 388 5.03 -15.19 1.98
CA SER A 388 6.26 -15.96 1.82
C SER A 388 6.12 -17.29 2.58
N ARG A 389 6.22 -18.41 1.84
CA ARG A 389 5.90 -19.77 2.32
C ARG A 389 7.15 -20.66 2.27
N SER A 390 7.75 -20.91 3.45
CA SER A 390 9.04 -21.63 3.59
C SER A 390 8.99 -23.11 3.21
N TRP A 391 7.79 -23.73 3.20
CA TRP A 391 7.61 -25.16 2.89
C TRP A 391 7.47 -25.46 1.40
N LEU A 392 7.48 -24.45 0.55
CA LEU A 392 7.39 -24.57 -0.89
C LEU A 392 8.68 -24.08 -1.57
N PRO A 393 8.99 -24.58 -2.77
CA PRO A 393 10.07 -24.01 -3.57
C PRO A 393 9.86 -22.51 -3.82
N ASP A 394 10.92 -21.70 -3.79
CA ASP A 394 10.83 -20.24 -3.88
C ASP A 394 9.91 -19.76 -5.00
N GLY A 395 10.05 -20.28 -6.22
CA GLY A 395 9.28 -19.81 -7.37
C GLY A 395 7.75 -19.85 -7.21
N ILE A 396 7.21 -20.74 -6.39
CA ILE A 396 5.77 -20.81 -6.06
C ILE A 396 5.50 -20.44 -4.60
N GLY A 397 6.52 -20.45 -3.75
CA GLY A 397 6.41 -20.14 -2.33
C GLY A 397 6.03 -18.68 -2.08
N GLY A 398 6.67 -17.74 -2.77
CA GLY A 398 6.35 -16.34 -2.69
C GLY A 398 5.22 -15.93 -3.63
N VAL A 399 4.19 -15.29 -3.08
CA VAL A 399 3.03 -14.79 -3.84
C VAL A 399 2.77 -13.34 -3.48
N CYS A 400 2.72 -12.48 -4.48
CA CYS A 400 2.18 -11.13 -4.40
C CYS A 400 0.71 -11.15 -4.85
N TRP A 401 -0.21 -11.02 -3.90
CA TRP A 401 -1.64 -10.85 -4.14
C TRP A 401 -1.90 -9.38 -4.50
N TYR A 402 -2.00 -9.10 -5.78
CA TYR A 402 -2.05 -7.75 -6.34
C TYR A 402 -3.48 -7.33 -6.68
N ALA A 403 -3.91 -6.16 -6.21
CA ALA A 403 -5.16 -5.52 -6.60
C ALA A 403 -4.90 -4.09 -7.05
N VAL A 404 -5.63 -3.63 -8.05
CA VAL A 404 -5.62 -2.23 -8.52
C VAL A 404 -6.78 -1.44 -7.96
N ASP A 405 -6.67 -0.11 -7.99
CA ASP A 405 -7.71 0.81 -7.52
C ASP A 405 -8.01 0.62 -6.02
N ASN A 406 -9.20 0.97 -5.58
CA ASN A 406 -9.65 0.83 -4.20
C ASN A 406 -9.60 -0.64 -3.72
N PRO A 407 -8.82 -0.98 -2.69
CA PRO A 407 -8.68 -2.36 -2.22
C PRO A 407 -9.98 -2.97 -1.69
N ALA A 408 -10.97 -2.14 -1.30
CA ALA A 408 -12.28 -2.64 -0.90
C ALA A 408 -13.14 -3.09 -2.10
N GLN A 409 -12.78 -2.68 -3.30
CA GLN A 409 -13.58 -2.88 -4.50
C GLN A 409 -12.89 -3.73 -5.57
N SER A 410 -11.68 -4.22 -5.34
CA SER A 410 -10.94 -4.99 -6.34
C SER A 410 -10.47 -6.32 -5.78
N PRO A 411 -10.65 -7.44 -6.52
CA PRO A 411 -10.12 -8.74 -6.14
C PRO A 411 -8.61 -8.76 -6.32
N ARG A 412 -7.94 -9.61 -5.56
CA ARG A 412 -6.50 -9.78 -5.69
C ARG A 412 -6.14 -10.91 -6.64
N ILE A 413 -5.24 -10.61 -7.55
CA ILE A 413 -4.71 -11.52 -8.57
C ILE A 413 -3.34 -12.01 -8.08
N PRO A 414 -3.08 -13.33 -8.01
CA PRO A 414 -1.80 -13.87 -7.56
C PRO A 414 -0.72 -13.68 -8.62
N ILE A 415 0.42 -13.08 -8.23
CA ILE A 415 1.66 -12.99 -9.01
C ILE A 415 2.74 -13.72 -8.21
N PHE A 416 3.32 -14.77 -8.78
CA PHE A 416 4.32 -15.59 -8.09
C PHE A 416 5.73 -15.07 -8.35
N CYS A 417 6.63 -15.25 -7.39
CA CYS A 417 8.03 -14.86 -7.58
C CYS A 417 8.76 -15.65 -8.69
N GLY A 418 8.25 -16.80 -9.07
CA GLY A 418 8.73 -17.56 -10.24
C GLY A 418 8.05 -17.22 -11.56
N SER A 419 7.14 -16.23 -11.58
CA SER A 419 6.52 -15.75 -12.82
C SER A 419 7.54 -15.04 -13.70
N THR A 420 7.37 -15.18 -15.02
CA THR A 420 8.27 -14.53 -16.01
C THR A 420 7.52 -13.62 -16.98
N LYS A 421 6.19 -13.66 -16.95
CA LYS A 421 5.32 -12.86 -17.82
C LYS A 421 3.97 -12.65 -17.15
N LEU A 422 3.39 -11.48 -17.37
CA LEU A 422 2.03 -11.10 -16.95
C LEU A 422 1.14 -10.84 -18.17
N PRO A 423 -0.20 -10.82 -18.01
CA PRO A 423 -1.12 -10.36 -19.05
C PRO A 423 -0.79 -8.95 -19.54
N ALA A 424 -1.02 -8.65 -20.81
CA ALA A 424 -0.68 -7.36 -21.42
C ALA A 424 -1.40 -6.16 -20.78
N ALA A 425 -2.55 -6.39 -20.12
CA ALA A 425 -3.27 -5.36 -19.38
C ALA A 425 -2.43 -4.75 -18.23
N PHE A 426 -1.50 -5.53 -17.67
CA PHE A 426 -0.60 -5.08 -16.59
C PHE A 426 0.51 -4.15 -17.06
N GLU A 427 0.80 -4.08 -18.35
CA GLU A 427 1.91 -3.25 -18.88
C GLU A 427 1.55 -1.77 -19.02
N LYS A 428 0.28 -1.39 -18.76
CA LYS A 428 -0.23 -0.03 -18.95
C LYS A 428 -0.77 0.55 -17.64
N CYS A 429 -0.47 1.83 -17.40
CA CYS A 429 -1.06 2.60 -16.32
C CYS A 429 -2.16 3.52 -16.88
N GLY A 430 -3.26 3.63 -16.16
CA GLY A 430 -4.39 4.48 -16.51
C GLY A 430 -4.71 5.56 -15.49
N GLN A 431 -3.81 5.91 -14.57
CA GLN A 431 -4.10 6.82 -13.47
C GLN A 431 -4.55 8.23 -13.93
N LYS A 432 -3.88 8.80 -14.92
CA LYS A 432 -4.16 10.15 -15.45
C LYS A 432 -4.87 10.14 -16.80
N GLU A 433 -4.96 8.99 -17.44
CA GLU A 433 -5.54 8.83 -18.78
C GLU A 433 -6.37 7.56 -18.85
N TYR A 434 -7.45 7.60 -19.64
CA TYR A 434 -8.31 6.45 -19.83
C TYR A 434 -7.72 5.48 -20.84
N TYR A 435 -7.25 4.33 -20.38
CA TYR A 435 -6.82 3.20 -21.21
C TYR A 435 -7.73 1.99 -20.95
N PRO A 436 -8.75 1.74 -21.78
CA PRO A 436 -9.77 0.72 -21.51
C PRO A 436 -9.20 -0.70 -21.34
N ASN A 437 -8.01 -0.97 -21.90
CA ASN A 437 -7.31 -2.26 -21.84
C ASN A 437 -6.16 -2.25 -20.81
N SER A 438 -6.14 -1.32 -19.86
CA SER A 438 -5.24 -1.39 -18.71
C SER A 438 -5.93 -2.11 -17.57
N VAL A 439 -5.19 -2.88 -16.79
CA VAL A 439 -5.73 -3.58 -15.61
C VAL A 439 -6.49 -2.62 -14.67
N LEU A 440 -6.02 -1.39 -14.52
CA LEU A 440 -6.73 -0.39 -13.70
C LEU A 440 -8.14 -0.11 -14.21
N TRP A 441 -8.32 0.16 -15.51
CA TRP A 441 -9.62 0.53 -16.05
C TRP A 441 -10.55 -0.65 -16.29
N GLU A 442 -10.03 -1.86 -16.41
CA GLU A 442 -10.85 -3.07 -16.39
C GLU A 442 -11.66 -3.19 -15.09
N PHE A 443 -11.09 -2.76 -13.96
CA PHE A 443 -11.75 -2.79 -12.64
C PHE A 443 -12.41 -1.45 -12.28
N ARG A 444 -11.74 -0.32 -12.46
CA ARG A 444 -12.17 1.01 -12.02
C ARG A 444 -13.55 1.41 -12.56
N ARG A 445 -13.93 0.98 -13.76
CA ARG A 445 -15.24 1.32 -14.35
C ARG A 445 -16.40 0.83 -13.48
N ALA A 446 -16.42 -0.45 -13.13
CA ALA A 446 -17.43 -1.01 -12.24
C ALA A 446 -17.32 -0.43 -10.81
N ASN A 447 -16.08 -0.29 -10.29
CA ASN A 447 -15.83 0.26 -8.97
C ASN A 447 -16.48 1.65 -8.79
N LYS A 448 -16.26 2.56 -9.74
CA LYS A 448 -16.83 3.93 -9.67
C LYS A 448 -18.33 3.93 -9.82
N LEU A 449 -18.91 3.13 -10.72
CA LEU A 449 -20.35 3.02 -10.86
C LEU A 449 -21.03 2.50 -9.59
N ALA A 450 -20.43 1.53 -8.91
CA ALA A 450 -20.96 0.99 -7.66
C ALA A 450 -21.10 2.08 -6.56
N THR A 451 -20.20 3.07 -6.53
CA THR A 451 -20.24 4.14 -5.52
C THR A 451 -21.40 5.11 -5.67
N LEU A 452 -22.05 5.15 -6.84
CA LEU A 452 -23.22 6.03 -7.09
C LEU A 452 -24.42 5.70 -6.21
N SER A 453 -24.53 4.45 -5.75
CA SER A 453 -25.54 4.02 -4.78
C SER A 453 -24.98 2.90 -3.91
N TRP A 454 -23.89 3.20 -3.21
CA TRP A 454 -23.06 2.21 -2.53
C TRP A 454 -23.82 1.31 -1.57
N GLN A 455 -24.75 1.86 -0.79
CA GLN A 455 -25.52 1.04 0.16
C GLN A 455 -26.41 -0.02 -0.51
N LYS A 456 -26.75 0.17 -1.80
CA LYS A 456 -27.50 -0.83 -2.58
C LYS A 456 -26.60 -1.82 -3.30
N THR A 457 -25.39 -1.41 -3.66
CA THR A 457 -24.46 -2.23 -4.47
C THR A 457 -23.41 -2.95 -3.65
N LYS A 458 -23.07 -2.46 -2.44
CA LYS A 458 -21.93 -2.92 -1.66
C LYS A 458 -21.94 -4.42 -1.35
N LYS A 459 -23.10 -4.98 -1.00
CA LYS A 459 -23.18 -6.40 -0.67
C LYS A 459 -22.81 -7.27 -1.88
N GLU A 460 -23.45 -7.02 -3.01
CA GLU A 460 -23.17 -7.75 -4.24
C GLU A 460 -21.72 -7.56 -4.66
N PHE A 461 -21.23 -6.32 -4.58
CA PHE A 461 -19.86 -6.00 -4.96
C PHE A 461 -18.83 -6.76 -4.11
N THR A 462 -19.03 -6.74 -2.79
CA THR A 462 -18.17 -7.46 -1.85
C THR A 462 -18.25 -8.97 -2.07
N ASP A 463 -19.44 -9.53 -2.28
CA ASP A 463 -19.62 -10.96 -2.56
C ASP A 463 -18.83 -11.38 -3.82
N ASN A 464 -18.84 -10.56 -4.90
CA ASN A 464 -18.06 -10.83 -6.11
C ASN A 464 -16.55 -10.74 -5.87
N VAL A 465 -16.07 -9.79 -5.07
CA VAL A 465 -14.65 -9.72 -4.68
C VAL A 465 -14.23 -11.01 -3.98
N LEU A 466 -15.00 -11.45 -3.00
CA LEU A 466 -14.70 -12.65 -2.21
C LEU A 466 -14.81 -13.93 -3.03
N GLU A 467 -15.78 -14.04 -3.95
CA GLU A 467 -15.94 -15.16 -4.87
C GLU A 467 -14.69 -15.32 -5.77
N MET A 468 -14.24 -14.23 -6.39
CA MET A 468 -13.06 -14.26 -7.27
C MET A 468 -11.78 -14.61 -6.51
N GLU A 469 -11.59 -14.08 -5.31
CA GLU A 469 -10.44 -14.45 -4.49
C GLU A 469 -10.54 -15.91 -3.99
N THR A 470 -11.73 -16.38 -3.62
CA THR A 470 -11.92 -17.78 -3.22
C THR A 470 -11.55 -18.72 -4.36
N MET A 471 -11.98 -18.45 -5.58
CA MET A 471 -11.58 -19.20 -6.77
C MET A 471 -10.06 -19.25 -6.93
N ALA A 472 -9.37 -18.10 -6.72
CA ALA A 472 -7.91 -18.05 -6.81
C ALA A 472 -7.22 -18.87 -5.71
N PHE A 473 -7.79 -18.97 -4.52
CA PHE A 473 -7.26 -19.82 -3.44
C PHE A 473 -7.53 -21.31 -3.66
N GLU A 474 -8.71 -21.66 -4.13
CA GLU A 474 -9.10 -23.05 -4.36
C GLU A 474 -8.28 -23.74 -5.46
N GLY A 475 -7.78 -23.00 -6.45
CA GLY A 475 -6.90 -23.53 -7.49
C GLY A 475 -5.44 -23.73 -7.06
N LEU A 476 -5.00 -23.16 -5.93
CA LEU A 476 -3.58 -23.25 -5.51
C LEU A 476 -3.10 -24.68 -5.26
N PRO A 477 -3.83 -25.57 -4.56
CA PRO A 477 -3.36 -26.95 -4.31
C PRO A 477 -3.08 -27.73 -5.59
N GLU A 478 -3.90 -27.57 -6.62
CA GLU A 478 -3.69 -28.22 -7.91
C GLU A 478 -2.46 -27.65 -8.62
N LEU A 479 -2.33 -26.32 -8.65
CA LEU A 479 -1.16 -25.64 -9.21
C LEU A 479 0.14 -26.08 -8.52
N GLU A 480 0.16 -26.16 -7.18
CA GLU A 480 1.31 -26.59 -6.38
C GLU A 480 1.70 -28.04 -6.68
N ALA A 481 0.69 -28.93 -6.80
CA ALA A 481 0.91 -30.33 -7.16
C ALA A 481 1.49 -30.48 -8.59
N GLU A 482 1.02 -29.70 -9.55
CA GLU A 482 1.56 -29.68 -10.91
C GLU A 482 2.96 -29.08 -10.97
N TYR A 483 3.18 -27.95 -10.25
CA TYR A 483 4.46 -27.27 -10.19
C TYR A 483 5.55 -28.19 -9.64
N SER A 484 5.27 -28.98 -8.60
CA SER A 484 6.23 -29.89 -7.99
C SER A 484 6.79 -30.92 -8.96
N LYS A 485 5.96 -31.39 -9.91
CA LYS A 485 6.29 -32.39 -10.93
C LYS A 485 6.88 -31.80 -12.22
N ALA A 486 6.82 -30.47 -12.37
CA ALA A 486 7.16 -29.81 -13.63
C ALA A 486 8.66 -29.52 -13.77
N THR A 487 9.15 -29.49 -15.02
CA THR A 487 10.50 -28.99 -15.34
C THR A 487 10.57 -27.46 -15.13
N PRO A 488 11.75 -26.86 -14.93
CA PRO A 488 11.87 -25.42 -14.69
C PRO A 488 11.14 -24.55 -15.74
N ARG A 489 11.26 -24.88 -17.01
CA ARG A 489 10.56 -24.15 -18.10
C ARG A 489 9.03 -24.32 -18.01
N LYS A 490 8.54 -25.49 -17.62
CA LYS A 490 7.10 -25.75 -17.44
C LYS A 490 6.57 -25.03 -16.19
N ARG A 491 7.38 -24.94 -15.11
CA ARG A 491 7.02 -24.22 -13.87
C ARG A 491 6.64 -22.77 -14.15
N ALA A 492 7.50 -22.00 -14.82
CA ALA A 492 7.19 -20.60 -15.15
C ALA A 492 5.91 -20.47 -15.99
N ARG A 493 5.68 -21.39 -16.95
CA ARG A 493 4.46 -21.40 -17.77
C ARG A 493 3.20 -21.65 -16.94
N LEU A 494 3.26 -22.56 -15.97
CA LEU A 494 2.13 -22.85 -15.07
C LEU A 494 1.76 -21.61 -14.27
N LEU A 495 2.74 -20.93 -13.65
CA LEU A 495 2.51 -19.72 -12.87
C LEU A 495 1.94 -18.59 -13.73
N ASN A 496 2.52 -18.34 -14.90
CA ASN A 496 2.04 -17.31 -15.82
C ASN A 496 0.60 -17.59 -16.30
N ALA A 497 0.30 -18.87 -16.61
CA ALA A 497 -1.04 -19.28 -17.06
C ALA A 497 -2.07 -19.11 -15.95
N TYR A 498 -1.73 -19.48 -14.73
CA TYR A 498 -2.61 -19.33 -13.57
C TYR A 498 -2.94 -17.86 -13.28
N THR A 499 -1.90 -17.00 -13.24
CA THR A 499 -2.11 -15.55 -13.07
C THR A 499 -3.02 -14.99 -14.16
N ALA A 500 -2.80 -15.38 -15.43
CA ALA A 500 -3.62 -14.93 -16.55
C ALA A 500 -5.07 -15.43 -16.47
N GLU A 501 -5.28 -16.69 -16.11
CA GLU A 501 -6.63 -17.26 -15.94
C GLU A 501 -7.42 -16.52 -14.86
N ILE A 502 -6.82 -16.29 -13.69
CA ILE A 502 -7.48 -15.56 -12.60
C ILE A 502 -7.79 -14.12 -13.03
N HIS A 503 -6.83 -13.42 -13.65
CA HIS A 503 -7.05 -12.08 -14.19
C HIS A 503 -8.23 -12.05 -15.17
N ASP A 504 -8.26 -12.94 -16.15
CA ASP A 504 -9.27 -12.94 -17.21
C ASP A 504 -10.67 -13.20 -16.66
N LYS A 505 -10.80 -14.09 -15.68
CA LYS A 505 -12.07 -14.36 -14.97
C LYS A 505 -12.53 -13.15 -14.17
N CYS A 506 -11.62 -12.50 -13.45
CA CYS A 506 -11.93 -11.28 -12.70
C CYS A 506 -12.35 -10.14 -13.64
N ALA A 507 -11.61 -9.89 -14.71
CA ALA A 507 -11.92 -8.84 -15.69
C ALA A 507 -13.27 -9.07 -16.37
N ALA A 508 -13.58 -10.33 -16.74
CA ALA A 508 -14.88 -10.71 -17.30
C ALA A 508 -16.03 -10.40 -16.31
N ARG A 509 -15.88 -10.78 -15.04
CA ARG A 509 -16.88 -10.51 -13.99
C ARG A 509 -17.08 -9.01 -13.76
N TRP A 510 -16.01 -8.21 -13.73
CA TRP A 510 -16.09 -6.75 -13.59
C TRP A 510 -16.77 -6.07 -14.77
N LYS A 511 -16.59 -6.60 -15.98
CA LYS A 511 -17.31 -6.15 -17.16
C LYS A 511 -18.83 -6.44 -17.07
N GLU A 512 -19.22 -7.58 -16.50
CA GLU A 512 -20.63 -7.90 -16.23
C GLU A 512 -21.23 -6.94 -15.19
N LEU A 513 -20.52 -6.67 -14.11
CA LEU A 513 -20.93 -5.70 -13.07
C LEU A 513 -21.05 -4.29 -13.65
N GLU A 514 -20.09 -3.86 -14.47
CA GLU A 514 -20.15 -2.58 -15.18
C GLU A 514 -21.43 -2.47 -16.02
N ALA A 515 -21.73 -3.45 -16.86
CA ALA A 515 -22.94 -3.47 -17.69
C ALA A 515 -24.22 -3.44 -16.86
N LYS A 516 -24.25 -4.17 -15.74
CA LYS A 516 -25.36 -4.16 -14.79
C LYS A 516 -25.59 -2.79 -14.18
N TYR A 517 -24.52 -2.14 -13.71
CA TYR A 517 -24.63 -0.83 -13.06
C TYR A 517 -24.99 0.28 -14.06
N TRP A 518 -24.49 0.24 -15.28
CA TRP A 518 -24.98 1.12 -16.35
C TRP A 518 -26.48 0.97 -16.58
N SER A 519 -27.00 -0.26 -16.58
CA SER A 519 -28.44 -0.50 -16.70
C SER A 519 -29.21 -0.01 -15.47
N MET A 520 -28.66 -0.15 -14.28
CA MET A 520 -29.26 0.32 -13.02
C MET A 520 -29.38 1.84 -12.97
N PHE A 521 -28.39 2.56 -13.49
CA PHE A 521 -28.30 4.02 -13.46
C PHE A 521 -28.66 4.69 -14.80
N GLY A 522 -29.10 3.95 -15.81
CA GLY A 522 -29.34 4.45 -17.17
C GLY A 522 -30.44 5.51 -17.29
N ARG A 523 -31.22 5.79 -16.25
CA ARG A 523 -32.24 6.86 -16.20
C ARG A 523 -31.78 8.10 -15.41
N GLY A 524 -30.54 8.19 -15.04
CA GLY A 524 -29.92 9.27 -14.24
C GLY A 524 -29.25 8.74 -12.97
N PHE A 525 -28.44 9.59 -12.40
CA PHE A 525 -27.63 9.32 -11.20
C PHE A 525 -28.25 10.01 -9.98
#